data_7c07a4c49dfce54ab78f611d631e5607
#
_entry.id   7c07a4c49dfce54ab78f611d631e5607
#
_cell.length_a   1.000
_cell.length_b   1.000
_cell.length_c   1.000
_cell.angle_alpha   90.00
_cell.angle_beta   90.00
_cell.angle_gamma   90.00
#
_symmetry.space_group_name_H-M   'P 1'
#
loop_
_entity.id
_entity.type
_entity.pdbx_description
1 polymer ?
#
loop_
_entity_poly.entity_id
_entity_poly.type
_entity_poly.pdbx_seq_one_letter_code
_entity_poly.pdbx_strand_id
1 'polypeptide(L)'
;MEKQELVKRYIETLISSPINLVGYDNFEEAYHFLYIDSTLPMKAEDLGQKFIDVGTGGGVPGVFLAIEFGASGFLIDSVCKKIEYVKNKCEELKIENLEFLCIRAEELKDKGPYREYFDSAVSRAVSKIATVLELTAPYVKVGGKILLYKGPGYTEELGQSVNAMKELGVKLSEVRKYTIKGKDRFLIVFEKFDKTPEKYPRKVGIPEKRPIR
;
A
#
# COMPACT_ATOMS: atom_id res chain seq x y z
N MET A 1 5.57 -2.45 -24.54
CA MET A 1 4.22 -1.82 -24.52
C MET A 1 4.38 -0.42 -23.94
N GLU A 2 3.70 0.57 -24.50
CA GLU A 2 3.71 1.91 -23.90
C GLU A 2 3.00 1.90 -22.54
N LYS A 3 3.46 2.77 -21.63
CA LYS A 3 2.96 2.86 -20.25
C LYS A 3 1.43 3.03 -20.18
N GLN A 4 0.89 3.94 -20.98
CA GLN A 4 -0.57 4.21 -20.99
C GLN A 4 -1.39 3.00 -21.45
N GLU A 5 -0.92 2.27 -22.45
CA GLU A 5 -1.58 1.05 -22.92
C GLU A 5 -1.53 -0.05 -21.84
N LEU A 6 -0.43 -0.14 -21.11
CA LEU A 6 -0.29 -1.09 -20.00
C LEU A 6 -1.26 -0.78 -18.86
N VAL A 7 -1.36 0.49 -18.47
CA VAL A 7 -2.34 0.97 -17.47
C VAL A 7 -3.77 0.65 -17.90
N LYS A 8 -4.11 0.96 -19.15
CA LYS A 8 -5.44 0.67 -19.72
C LYS A 8 -5.79 -0.81 -19.62
N ARG A 9 -4.91 -1.67 -20.12
CA ARG A 9 -5.11 -3.13 -20.08
C ARG A 9 -5.23 -3.66 -18.65
N TYR A 10 -4.42 -3.17 -17.75
CA TYR A 10 -4.52 -3.60 -16.36
C TYR A 10 -5.86 -3.21 -15.74
N ILE A 11 -6.35 -1.99 -15.98
CA ILE A 11 -7.68 -1.56 -15.54
C ILE A 11 -8.78 -2.46 -16.12
N GLU A 12 -8.72 -2.78 -17.42
CA GLU A 12 -9.66 -3.68 -18.07
C GLU A 12 -9.70 -5.07 -17.41
N THR A 13 -8.52 -5.61 -16.98
CA THR A 13 -8.48 -6.88 -16.24
C THR A 13 -9.13 -6.79 -14.87
N LEU A 14 -9.04 -5.64 -14.20
CA LEU A 14 -9.66 -5.45 -12.89
C LEU A 14 -11.19 -5.36 -12.98
N ILE A 15 -11.70 -4.64 -13.97
CA ILE A 15 -13.16 -4.47 -14.19
C ILE A 15 -13.80 -5.79 -14.63
N SER A 16 -13.14 -6.53 -15.55
CA SER A 16 -13.64 -7.79 -16.07
C SER A 16 -13.38 -9.00 -15.17
N SER A 17 -12.81 -8.79 -13.98
CA SER A 17 -12.45 -9.85 -13.07
C SER A 17 -13.67 -10.66 -12.60
N PRO A 18 -13.62 -12.01 -12.63
CA PRO A 18 -14.67 -12.86 -12.10
C PRO A 18 -14.72 -12.86 -10.56
N ILE A 19 -13.71 -12.28 -9.92
CA ILE A 19 -13.67 -12.07 -8.46
C ILE A 19 -13.76 -10.58 -8.15
N ASN A 20 -14.40 -10.24 -7.05
CA ASN A 20 -14.56 -8.84 -6.66
C ASN A 20 -13.20 -8.26 -6.18
N LEU A 21 -12.49 -7.60 -7.10
CA LEU A 21 -11.20 -6.94 -6.83
C LEU A 21 -11.36 -5.45 -6.56
N VAL A 22 -12.30 -4.81 -7.28
CA VAL A 22 -12.52 -3.36 -7.24
C VAL A 22 -14.03 -3.08 -7.30
N GLY A 23 -14.47 -1.93 -6.81
CA GLY A 23 -15.88 -1.55 -6.78
C GLY A 23 -16.31 -0.70 -7.99
N TYR A 24 -15.64 -0.84 -9.14
CA TYR A 24 -15.91 -0.07 -10.35
C TYR A 24 -16.16 -1.02 -11.51
N ASP A 25 -17.18 -0.71 -12.32
CA ASP A 25 -17.62 -1.50 -13.49
C ASP A 25 -17.39 -0.78 -14.82
N ASN A 26 -16.99 0.50 -14.78
CA ASN A 26 -16.66 1.26 -15.97
C ASN A 26 -15.22 1.78 -15.94
N PHE A 27 -14.64 1.90 -17.14
CA PHE A 27 -13.23 2.26 -17.32
C PHE A 27 -12.92 3.66 -16.80
N GLU A 28 -13.77 4.65 -17.03
CA GLU A 28 -13.47 6.05 -16.65
C GLU A 28 -13.36 6.20 -15.14
N GLU A 29 -14.29 5.63 -14.38
CA GLU A 29 -14.23 5.65 -12.91
C GLU A 29 -13.01 4.88 -12.40
N ALA A 30 -12.77 3.67 -12.93
CA ALA A 30 -11.63 2.86 -12.55
C ALA A 30 -10.31 3.59 -12.88
N TYR A 31 -10.18 4.24 -14.03
CA TYR A 31 -9.00 5.04 -14.37
C TYR A 31 -8.74 6.14 -13.33
N HIS A 32 -9.77 6.89 -12.95
CA HIS A 32 -9.61 7.98 -11.98
C HIS A 32 -9.38 7.48 -10.56
N PHE A 33 -10.18 6.52 -10.09
CA PHE A 33 -10.15 6.09 -8.69
C PHE A 33 -9.17 4.95 -8.39
N LEU A 34 -8.60 4.30 -9.39
CA LEU A 34 -7.56 3.31 -9.19
C LEU A 34 -6.19 3.85 -9.61
N TYR A 35 -6.03 4.29 -10.85
CA TYR A 35 -4.73 4.72 -11.36
C TYR A 35 -4.37 6.16 -10.94
N ILE A 36 -5.21 7.16 -11.27
CA ILE A 36 -4.91 8.55 -10.94
C ILE A 36 -4.85 8.75 -9.43
N ASP A 37 -5.79 8.17 -8.66
CA ASP A 37 -5.78 8.22 -7.19
C ASP A 37 -4.51 7.59 -6.59
N SER A 38 -3.94 6.57 -7.23
CA SER A 38 -2.69 5.94 -6.80
C SER A 38 -1.45 6.76 -7.13
N THR A 39 -1.40 7.42 -8.29
CA THR A 39 -0.17 8.02 -8.83
C THR A 39 -0.07 9.54 -8.62
N LEU A 40 -1.19 10.26 -8.70
CA LEU A 40 -1.20 11.73 -8.61
C LEU A 40 -0.52 12.31 -7.36
N PRO A 41 -0.75 11.77 -6.14
CA PRO A 41 -0.12 12.36 -4.94
C PRO A 41 1.31 11.88 -4.70
N MET A 42 1.79 10.89 -5.48
CA MET A 42 3.11 10.29 -5.30
C MET A 42 4.21 11.09 -6.00
N LYS A 43 5.39 11.09 -5.40
CA LYS A 43 6.63 11.56 -6.01
C LYS A 43 7.54 10.34 -6.23
N ALA A 44 8.37 10.36 -7.28
CA ALA A 44 9.27 9.23 -7.59
C ALA A 44 10.17 8.85 -6.40
N GLU A 45 10.69 9.85 -5.69
CA GLU A 45 11.55 9.67 -4.53
C GLU A 45 10.85 9.10 -3.28
N ASP A 46 9.52 8.95 -3.29
CA ASP A 46 8.79 8.39 -2.15
C ASP A 46 8.93 6.88 -2.06
N LEU A 47 9.07 6.21 -3.19
CA LEU A 47 9.09 4.74 -3.25
C LEU A 47 10.47 4.14 -2.98
N GLY A 48 11.55 4.87 -3.32
CA GLY A 48 12.88 4.30 -3.35
C GLY A 48 13.01 3.23 -4.44
N GLN A 49 13.87 2.25 -4.24
CA GLN A 49 14.08 1.15 -5.19
C GLN A 49 13.08 0.00 -4.97
N LYS A 50 12.77 -0.28 -3.70
CA LYS A 50 11.89 -1.38 -3.30
C LYS A 50 10.80 -0.92 -2.35
N PHE A 51 9.55 -1.15 -2.70
CA PHE A 51 8.43 -0.85 -1.81
C PHE A 51 7.62 -2.11 -1.50
N ILE A 52 6.93 -2.10 -0.36
CA ILE A 52 5.91 -3.10 -0.01
C ILE A 52 4.52 -2.48 -0.07
N ASP A 53 3.56 -3.18 -0.71
CA ASP A 53 2.13 -2.84 -0.71
C ASP A 53 1.38 -3.81 0.21
N VAL A 54 0.93 -3.30 1.35
CA VAL A 54 0.26 -4.10 2.38
C VAL A 54 -1.25 -4.02 2.21
N GLY A 55 -1.86 -5.18 1.95
CA GLY A 55 -3.28 -5.29 1.64
C GLY A 55 -3.60 -4.84 0.22
N THR A 56 -2.81 -5.29 -0.74
CA THR A 56 -2.84 -4.83 -2.13
C THR A 56 -4.16 -5.09 -2.86
N GLY A 57 -4.96 -6.07 -2.41
CA GLY A 57 -6.24 -6.40 -3.02
C GLY A 57 -6.15 -6.72 -4.52
N GLY A 58 -6.67 -5.84 -5.35
CA GLY A 58 -6.56 -5.87 -6.81
C GLY A 58 -5.24 -5.29 -7.34
N GLY A 59 -4.15 -5.33 -6.57
CA GLY A 59 -2.87 -4.72 -6.96
C GLY A 59 -2.85 -3.18 -6.87
N VAL A 60 -3.70 -2.60 -6.04
CA VAL A 60 -3.88 -1.15 -5.94
C VAL A 60 -3.48 -0.63 -4.56
N PRO A 61 -2.52 0.26 -4.46
CA PRO A 61 -1.88 1.05 -5.51
C PRO A 61 -0.67 0.38 -6.18
N GLY A 62 -0.13 -0.73 -5.66
CA GLY A 62 1.18 -1.28 -5.95
C GLY A 62 1.49 -1.48 -7.43
N VAL A 63 0.59 -2.10 -8.21
CA VAL A 63 0.83 -2.34 -9.65
C VAL A 63 0.93 -1.02 -10.42
N PHE A 64 0.06 -0.06 -10.13
CA PHE A 64 0.11 1.25 -10.81
C PHE A 64 1.36 2.04 -10.47
N LEU A 65 1.83 1.95 -9.21
CA LEU A 65 3.07 2.59 -8.78
C LEU A 65 4.30 1.97 -9.47
N ALA A 66 4.32 0.65 -9.60
CA ALA A 66 5.38 -0.06 -10.32
C ALA A 66 5.40 0.30 -11.81
N ILE A 67 4.23 0.39 -12.48
CA ILE A 67 4.12 0.83 -13.88
C ILE A 67 4.58 2.29 -14.03
N GLU A 68 4.11 3.17 -13.14
CA GLU A 68 4.34 4.61 -13.27
C GLU A 68 5.78 5.00 -13.00
N PHE A 69 6.35 4.52 -11.89
CA PHE A 69 7.64 4.96 -11.38
C PHE A 69 8.79 3.97 -11.61
N GLY A 70 8.51 2.74 -12.08
CA GLY A 70 9.52 1.72 -12.34
C GLY A 70 10.13 1.10 -11.08
N ALA A 71 9.62 1.40 -9.89
CA ALA A 71 10.09 0.83 -8.63
C ALA A 71 9.71 -0.66 -8.52
N SER A 72 10.53 -1.45 -7.81
CA SER A 72 10.22 -2.86 -7.55
C SER A 72 9.23 -2.98 -6.39
N GLY A 73 8.09 -3.63 -6.61
CA GLY A 73 7.04 -3.81 -5.63
C GLY A 73 6.95 -5.22 -5.07
N PHE A 74 6.75 -5.34 -3.76
CA PHE A 74 6.41 -6.57 -3.07
C PHE A 74 4.97 -6.46 -2.55
N LEU A 75 4.03 -7.15 -3.22
CA LEU A 75 2.61 -7.01 -3.01
C LEU A 75 2.10 -8.15 -2.14
N ILE A 76 1.47 -7.81 -1.00
CA ILE A 76 0.93 -8.81 -0.08
C ILE A 76 -0.56 -8.60 0.19
N ASP A 77 -1.28 -9.70 0.30
CA ASP A 77 -2.67 -9.75 0.75
C ASP A 77 -2.96 -11.10 1.42
N SER A 78 -3.90 -11.11 2.35
CA SER A 78 -4.31 -12.35 3.03
C SER A 78 -5.28 -13.21 2.21
N VAL A 79 -5.79 -12.70 1.10
CA VAL A 79 -6.75 -13.39 0.22
C VAL A 79 -6.02 -13.95 -0.99
N CYS A 80 -5.59 -15.22 -0.90
CA CYS A 80 -4.75 -15.87 -1.93
C CYS A 80 -5.32 -15.79 -3.34
N LYS A 81 -6.62 -15.98 -3.51
CA LYS A 81 -7.25 -15.88 -4.83
C LYS A 81 -7.09 -14.51 -5.50
N LYS A 82 -6.99 -13.42 -4.70
CA LYS A 82 -6.71 -12.09 -5.23
C LYS A 82 -5.25 -11.99 -5.70
N ILE A 83 -4.31 -12.44 -4.85
CA ILE A 83 -2.89 -12.45 -5.17
C ILE A 83 -2.60 -13.27 -6.43
N GLU A 84 -3.15 -14.47 -6.54
CA GLU A 84 -3.00 -15.34 -7.72
C GLU A 84 -3.54 -14.67 -8.99
N TYR A 85 -4.73 -14.07 -8.91
CA TYR A 85 -5.31 -13.38 -10.05
C TYR A 85 -4.43 -12.20 -10.52
N VAL A 86 -4.05 -11.32 -9.58
CA VAL A 86 -3.22 -10.14 -9.88
C VAL A 86 -1.86 -10.56 -10.44
N LYS A 87 -1.21 -11.57 -9.83
CA LYS A 87 0.06 -12.14 -10.31
C LYS A 87 -0.06 -12.62 -11.76
N ASN A 88 -1.05 -13.48 -12.06
CA ASN A 88 -1.26 -14.01 -13.39
C ASN A 88 -1.47 -12.89 -14.43
N LYS A 89 -2.24 -11.84 -14.07
CA LYS A 89 -2.47 -10.71 -14.97
C LYS A 89 -1.23 -9.85 -15.17
N CYS A 90 -0.41 -9.67 -14.15
CA CYS A 90 0.88 -9.00 -14.30
C CYS A 90 1.84 -9.80 -15.20
N GLU A 91 1.89 -11.12 -15.08
CA GLU A 91 2.67 -12.00 -15.95
C GLU A 91 2.18 -11.92 -17.41
N GLU A 92 0.86 -12.01 -17.66
CA GLU A 92 0.27 -11.86 -18.99
C GLU A 92 0.61 -10.49 -19.64
N LEU A 93 0.66 -9.43 -18.83
CA LEU A 93 0.96 -8.07 -19.28
C LEU A 93 2.47 -7.75 -19.27
N LYS A 94 3.32 -8.69 -18.85
CA LYS A 94 4.79 -8.53 -18.74
C LYS A 94 5.21 -7.38 -17.80
N ILE A 95 4.53 -7.28 -16.65
CA ILE A 95 4.93 -6.39 -15.56
C ILE A 95 5.85 -7.20 -14.64
N GLU A 96 7.17 -7.07 -14.84
CA GLU A 96 8.18 -7.98 -14.29
C GLU A 96 8.80 -7.49 -12.96
N ASN A 97 8.60 -6.23 -12.59
CA ASN A 97 9.18 -5.62 -11.39
C ASN A 97 8.31 -5.80 -10.13
N LEU A 98 7.53 -6.88 -10.06
CA LEU A 98 6.62 -7.18 -8.97
C LEU A 98 6.81 -8.60 -8.44
N GLU A 99 6.82 -8.70 -7.11
CA GLU A 99 6.74 -9.95 -6.36
C GLU A 99 5.42 -10.02 -5.60
N PHE A 100 4.88 -11.23 -5.45
CA PHE A 100 3.55 -11.46 -4.87
C PHE A 100 3.61 -12.52 -3.79
N LEU A 101 2.98 -12.26 -2.63
CA LEU A 101 2.90 -13.22 -1.56
C LEU A 101 1.53 -13.20 -0.88
N CYS A 102 0.86 -14.36 -0.85
CA CYS A 102 -0.35 -14.52 -0.06
C CYS A 102 0.03 -14.73 1.41
N ILE A 103 -0.15 -13.67 2.23
CA ILE A 103 0.22 -13.71 3.65
C ILE A 103 -0.48 -12.59 4.42
N ARG A 104 -0.72 -12.81 5.71
CA ARG A 104 -1.00 -11.72 6.65
C ARG A 104 0.27 -10.93 6.94
N ALA A 105 0.16 -9.60 6.98
CA ALA A 105 1.32 -8.74 7.25
C ALA A 105 2.00 -9.07 8.59
N GLU A 106 1.23 -9.47 9.60
CA GLU A 106 1.76 -9.87 10.91
C GLU A 106 2.66 -11.10 10.86
N GLU A 107 2.50 -11.96 9.86
CA GLU A 107 3.26 -13.21 9.70
C GLU A 107 4.50 -13.05 8.80
N LEU A 108 4.61 -11.93 8.09
CA LEU A 108 5.71 -11.69 7.14
C LEU A 108 7.08 -11.71 7.83
N LYS A 109 7.16 -11.31 9.09
CA LYS A 109 8.39 -11.32 9.89
C LYS A 109 9.01 -12.72 10.01
N ASP A 110 8.19 -13.78 9.90
CA ASP A 110 8.60 -15.18 10.06
C ASP A 110 8.93 -15.86 8.71
N LYS A 111 8.83 -15.15 7.59
CA LYS A 111 8.98 -15.72 6.24
C LYS A 111 10.28 -15.38 5.53
N GLY A 112 11.11 -14.51 6.11
CA GLY A 112 12.37 -14.13 5.49
C GLY A 112 12.95 -12.85 6.07
N PRO A 113 14.03 -12.33 5.51
CA PRO A 113 14.72 -11.14 6.00
C PRO A 113 14.00 -9.85 5.61
N TYR A 114 12.69 -9.80 5.80
CA TYR A 114 11.89 -8.64 5.38
C TYR A 114 11.84 -7.51 6.41
N ARG A 115 12.35 -7.74 7.62
CA ARG A 115 12.40 -6.70 8.65
C ARG A 115 13.38 -5.60 8.25
N GLU A 116 12.90 -4.33 8.27
CA GLU A 116 13.66 -3.16 7.82
C GLU A 116 14.31 -3.35 6.43
N TYR A 117 13.57 -3.98 5.52
CA TYR A 117 14.08 -4.37 4.21
C TYR A 117 13.68 -3.41 3.08
N PHE A 118 12.46 -2.86 3.13
CA PHE A 118 11.92 -2.01 2.08
C PHE A 118 12.28 -0.54 2.30
N ASP A 119 12.45 0.20 1.21
CA ASP A 119 12.67 1.65 1.24
C ASP A 119 11.39 2.39 1.62
N SER A 120 10.23 1.83 1.22
CA SER A 120 8.94 2.36 1.58
C SER A 120 7.87 1.29 1.73
N ALA A 121 6.77 1.67 2.41
CA ALA A 121 5.53 0.91 2.42
C ALA A 121 4.37 1.77 1.95
N VAL A 122 3.50 1.19 1.16
CA VAL A 122 2.24 1.81 0.75
C VAL A 122 1.07 0.98 1.26
N SER A 123 -0.06 1.64 1.55
CA SER A 123 -1.30 0.92 1.87
C SER A 123 -2.51 1.79 1.58
N ARG A 124 -3.57 1.17 1.07
CA ARG A 124 -4.81 1.84 0.73
C ARG A 124 -6.02 1.04 1.22
N ALA A 125 -6.94 1.69 1.92
CA ALA A 125 -8.23 1.14 2.37
C ALA A 125 -8.16 -0.14 3.24
N VAL A 126 -7.04 -0.37 3.94
CA VAL A 126 -6.86 -1.57 4.78
C VAL A 126 -7.50 -1.40 6.15
N SER A 127 -7.09 -0.38 6.91
CA SER A 127 -7.56 -0.14 8.29
C SER A 127 -7.24 1.28 8.76
N LYS A 128 -7.44 1.56 10.06
CA LYS A 128 -7.08 2.82 10.71
C LYS A 128 -5.56 3.02 10.71
N ILE A 129 -5.10 4.29 10.78
CA ILE A 129 -3.68 4.66 10.71
C ILE A 129 -2.84 3.87 11.72
N ALA A 130 -3.22 3.83 13.00
CA ALA A 130 -2.44 3.12 14.03
C ALA A 130 -2.23 1.63 13.69
N THR A 131 -3.27 0.95 13.18
CA THR A 131 -3.19 -0.45 12.75
C THR A 131 -2.26 -0.61 11.56
N VAL A 132 -2.41 0.23 10.52
CA VAL A 132 -1.60 0.11 9.30
C VAL A 132 -0.14 0.44 9.57
N LEU A 133 0.15 1.41 10.45
CA LEU A 133 1.52 1.68 10.90
C LEU A 133 2.16 0.45 11.55
N GLU A 134 1.42 -0.29 12.39
CA GLU A 134 1.96 -1.53 12.98
C GLU A 134 2.21 -2.63 11.94
N LEU A 135 1.39 -2.68 10.88
CA LEU A 135 1.52 -3.67 9.81
C LEU A 135 2.60 -3.32 8.77
N THR A 136 3.11 -2.09 8.77
CA THR A 136 4.06 -1.60 7.76
C THR A 136 5.42 -1.20 8.35
N ALA A 137 5.44 -0.49 9.48
CA ALA A 137 6.67 0.06 10.07
C ALA A 137 7.78 -1.00 10.32
N PRO A 138 7.48 -2.23 10.77
CA PRO A 138 8.52 -3.24 10.99
C PRO A 138 9.30 -3.61 9.73
N TYR A 139 8.73 -3.38 8.55
CA TYR A 139 9.29 -3.80 7.26
C TYR A 139 10.04 -2.69 6.53
N VAL A 140 9.84 -1.44 6.94
CA VAL A 140 10.48 -0.27 6.33
C VAL A 140 11.80 0.03 7.03
N LYS A 141 12.85 0.32 6.27
CA LYS A 141 14.17 0.76 6.78
C LYS A 141 14.07 2.05 7.59
N VAL A 142 14.96 2.26 8.53
CA VAL A 142 15.17 3.58 9.13
C VAL A 142 15.58 4.57 8.04
N GLY A 143 14.94 5.73 8.00
CA GLY A 143 15.04 6.71 6.92
C GLY A 143 14.04 6.50 5.77
N GLY A 144 13.32 5.36 5.76
CA GLY A 144 12.30 5.05 4.77
C GLY A 144 10.96 5.73 5.04
N LYS A 145 10.01 5.54 4.14
CA LYS A 145 8.69 6.20 4.18
C LYS A 145 7.54 5.21 4.28
N ILE A 146 6.46 5.62 4.95
CA ILE A 146 5.18 4.91 4.96
C ILE A 146 4.13 5.85 4.41
N LEU A 147 3.41 5.42 3.36
CA LEU A 147 2.51 6.24 2.56
C LEU A 147 1.10 5.65 2.61
N LEU A 148 0.21 6.34 3.32
CA LEU A 148 -1.15 5.86 3.55
C LEU A 148 -2.17 6.73 2.80
N TYR A 149 -2.94 6.10 1.91
CA TYR A 149 -4.04 6.75 1.18
C TYR A 149 -5.28 6.82 2.07
N LYS A 150 -5.79 8.03 2.28
CA LYS A 150 -6.90 8.30 3.20
C LYS A 150 -7.94 9.25 2.63
N GLY A 151 -9.16 9.16 3.18
CA GLY A 151 -10.23 10.13 2.97
C GLY A 151 -10.22 11.24 4.03
N PRO A 152 -11.25 12.12 4.02
CA PRO A 152 -11.33 13.30 4.91
C PRO A 152 -11.27 13.02 6.42
N GLY A 153 -11.65 11.79 6.85
CA GLY A 153 -11.61 11.38 8.27
C GLY A 153 -10.19 11.11 8.84
N TYR A 154 -9.14 11.32 8.06
CA TYR A 154 -7.77 11.00 8.47
C TYR A 154 -7.30 11.78 9.71
N THR A 155 -7.79 12.98 9.93
CA THR A 155 -7.37 13.86 11.06
C THR A 155 -7.68 13.24 12.40
N GLU A 156 -8.86 12.64 12.56
CA GLU A 156 -9.24 11.91 13.76
C GLU A 156 -8.36 10.66 13.94
N GLU A 157 -8.19 9.87 12.89
CA GLU A 157 -7.33 8.68 12.92
C GLU A 157 -5.89 9.04 13.27
N LEU A 158 -5.36 10.14 12.72
CA LEU A 158 -4.01 10.62 12.97
C LEU A 158 -3.85 11.02 14.45
N GLY A 159 -4.81 11.75 15.01
CA GLY A 159 -4.81 12.08 16.44
C GLY A 159 -4.80 10.85 17.35
N GLN A 160 -5.55 9.80 16.96
CA GLN A 160 -5.58 8.52 17.69
C GLN A 160 -4.30 7.67 17.51
N SER A 161 -3.42 8.01 16.56
CA SER A 161 -2.22 7.21 16.23
C SER A 161 -0.92 7.74 16.87
N VAL A 162 -0.96 8.78 17.67
CA VAL A 162 0.23 9.43 18.24
C VAL A 162 1.11 8.45 19.02
N ASN A 163 0.52 7.61 19.88
CA ASN A 163 1.27 6.60 20.61
C ASN A 163 1.80 5.48 19.71
N ALA A 164 1.02 5.08 18.69
CA ALA A 164 1.50 4.13 17.70
C ALA A 164 2.72 4.66 16.94
N MET A 165 2.70 5.92 16.51
CA MET A 165 3.86 6.56 15.87
C MET A 165 5.10 6.52 16.77
N LYS A 166 4.97 6.90 18.03
CA LYS A 166 6.07 6.88 19.01
C LYS A 166 6.62 5.46 19.23
N GLU A 167 5.73 4.50 19.48
CA GLU A 167 6.10 3.09 19.76
C GLU A 167 6.76 2.40 18.56
N LEU A 168 6.38 2.76 17.34
CA LEU A 168 6.86 2.12 16.11
C LEU A 168 8.07 2.82 15.48
N GLY A 169 8.54 3.93 16.07
CA GLY A 169 9.67 4.70 15.56
C GLY A 169 9.35 5.47 14.26
N VAL A 170 8.11 5.96 14.12
CA VAL A 170 7.68 6.74 12.95
C VAL A 170 7.16 8.12 13.36
N LYS A 171 7.30 9.09 12.48
CA LYS A 171 6.76 10.44 12.65
C LYS A 171 6.02 10.89 11.40
N LEU A 172 5.01 11.75 11.57
CA LEU A 172 4.37 12.41 10.44
C LEU A 172 5.38 13.34 9.75
N SER A 173 5.53 13.20 8.45
CA SER A 173 6.41 14.04 7.62
C SER A 173 5.59 15.04 6.80
N GLU A 174 4.57 14.58 6.09
CA GLU A 174 3.80 15.41 5.16
C GLU A 174 2.36 14.91 5.04
N VAL A 175 1.42 15.81 4.76
CA VAL A 175 0.07 15.48 4.33
C VAL A 175 -0.16 16.14 2.99
N ARG A 176 -0.38 15.36 1.94
CA ARG A 176 -0.67 15.85 0.59
C ARG A 176 -2.16 15.74 0.32
N LYS A 177 -2.82 16.89 0.25
CA LYS A 177 -4.22 16.97 -0.20
C LYS A 177 -4.27 17.00 -1.72
N TYR A 178 -5.18 16.22 -2.30
CA TYR A 178 -5.50 16.22 -3.73
C TYR A 178 -6.99 15.92 -3.94
N THR A 179 -7.46 16.06 -5.17
CA THR A 179 -8.89 15.90 -5.49
C THR A 179 -9.06 14.97 -6.68
N ILE A 180 -9.93 13.96 -6.56
CA ILE A 180 -10.31 13.06 -7.63
C ILE A 180 -11.82 13.17 -7.87
N LYS A 181 -12.22 13.61 -9.08
CA LYS A 181 -13.65 13.78 -9.44
C LYS A 181 -14.44 14.53 -8.35
N GLY A 182 -13.90 15.65 -7.85
CA GLY A 182 -14.52 16.47 -6.81
C GLY A 182 -14.48 15.91 -5.38
N LYS A 183 -13.85 14.75 -5.16
CA LYS A 183 -13.68 14.15 -3.82
C LYS A 183 -12.30 14.43 -3.27
N ASP A 184 -12.23 15.05 -2.09
CA ASP A 184 -10.97 15.25 -1.38
C ASP A 184 -10.34 13.93 -0.96
N ARG A 185 -9.03 13.81 -1.19
CA ARG A 185 -8.17 12.68 -0.86
C ARG A 185 -6.91 13.19 -0.20
N PHE A 186 -6.26 12.31 0.55
CA PHE A 186 -5.06 12.65 1.29
C PHE A 186 -4.05 11.50 1.23
N LEU A 187 -2.82 11.81 0.89
CA LEU A 187 -1.69 10.92 1.09
C LEU A 187 -0.97 11.36 2.36
N ILE A 188 -0.99 10.50 3.38
CA ILE A 188 -0.31 10.74 4.65
C ILE A 188 1.05 10.09 4.58
N VAL A 189 2.10 10.90 4.65
CA VAL A 189 3.49 10.45 4.55
C VAL A 189 4.11 10.46 5.94
N PHE A 190 4.56 9.28 6.37
CA PHE A 190 5.34 9.12 7.59
C PHE A 190 6.78 8.81 7.22
N GLU A 191 7.72 9.26 8.04
CA GLU A 191 9.13 8.91 8.01
C GLU A 191 9.45 7.96 9.15
N LYS A 192 10.15 6.89 8.86
CA LYS A 192 10.69 6.01 9.88
C LYS A 192 12.01 6.54 10.40
N PHE A 193 12.03 7.03 11.64
CA PHE A 193 13.23 7.66 12.23
C PHE A 193 13.99 6.74 13.19
N ASP A 194 13.37 5.64 13.65
CA ASP A 194 13.99 4.70 14.58
C ASP A 194 13.55 3.26 14.30
N LYS A 195 14.25 2.29 14.84
CA LYS A 195 13.91 0.86 14.72
C LYS A 195 12.60 0.54 15.40
N THR A 196 11.78 -0.26 14.74
CA THR A 196 10.55 -0.77 15.34
C THR A 196 10.90 -1.90 16.33
N PRO A 197 10.41 -1.87 17.59
CA PRO A 197 10.67 -2.93 18.57
C PRO A 197 10.28 -4.32 18.07
N GLU A 198 11.06 -5.36 18.48
CA GLU A 198 10.88 -6.76 18.04
C GLU A 198 9.50 -7.34 18.35
N LYS A 199 8.80 -6.83 19.37
CA LYS A 199 7.43 -7.23 19.71
C LYS A 199 6.40 -6.94 18.61
N TYR A 200 6.76 -6.06 17.63
CA TYR A 200 5.89 -5.70 16.51
C TYR A 200 6.32 -6.35 15.18
N PRO A 201 5.38 -6.67 14.30
CA PRO A 201 3.94 -6.62 14.53
C PRO A 201 3.52 -7.67 15.56
N ARG A 202 2.45 -7.39 16.32
CA ARG A 202 1.82 -8.35 17.21
C ARG A 202 1.18 -9.50 16.44
N LYS A 203 0.70 -10.52 17.14
CA LYS A 203 0.03 -11.69 16.54
C LYS A 203 -1.14 -11.29 15.65
N VAL A 204 -1.43 -12.12 14.64
CA VAL A 204 -2.53 -11.96 13.68
C VAL A 204 -3.83 -11.51 14.35
N GLY A 205 -4.41 -10.43 13.82
CA GLY A 205 -5.67 -9.83 14.26
C GLY A 205 -5.57 -8.99 15.54
N ILE A 206 -4.44 -8.97 16.26
CA ILE A 206 -4.29 -8.10 17.44
C ILE A 206 -4.20 -6.63 17.03
N PRO A 207 -3.42 -6.23 15.99
CA PRO A 207 -3.37 -4.84 15.54
C PRO A 207 -4.75 -4.26 15.22
N GLU A 208 -5.62 -5.03 14.61
CA GLU A 208 -6.99 -4.63 14.24
C GLU A 208 -7.91 -4.51 15.46
N LYS A 209 -7.92 -5.55 16.32
CA LYS A 209 -8.83 -5.63 17.48
C LYS A 209 -8.43 -4.69 18.62
N ARG A 210 -7.16 -4.43 18.78
CA ARG A 210 -6.56 -3.63 19.87
C ARG A 210 -5.44 -2.73 19.30
N PRO A 211 -5.78 -1.69 18.50
CA PRO A 211 -4.76 -0.75 18.01
C PRO A 211 -3.94 -0.16 19.15
N ILE A 212 -2.69 0.17 18.88
CA ILE A 212 -1.82 0.89 19.83
C ILE A 212 -2.47 2.26 20.10
N ARG A 213 -2.77 2.53 21.38
CA ARG A 213 -3.42 3.75 21.87
C ARG A 213 -2.48 4.55 22.74
#